data_23d2abc3e914d4428926e9774e30f960
#
_entry.id   23d2abc3e914d4428926e9774e30f960
#
_cell.length_a   1.000
_cell.length_b   1.000
_cell.length_c   1.000
_cell.angle_alpha   90.00
_cell.angle_beta   90.00
_cell.angle_gamma   90.00
#
_symmetry.space_group_name_H-M   'P 1'
#
loop_
_entity.id
_entity.type
_entity.pdbx_description
1 polymer ?
#
loop_
_entity_poly.entity_id
_entity_poly.type
_entity_poly.pdbx_seq_one_letter_code
_entity_poly.pdbx_strand_id
1 'polypeptide(L)'
;AKQGVAFRLTLPNPKQRDLIEAKVDELLGFVNLQAAKHRMVSELSHGSQRLVEIAMSLSTEPKLVLLDEPMAGLAEAETARVIAVIRDLHDRLGLTVLFVEHNMRVVLSLAHRITVLDRGRLLAEGSPSEIAANDAVREAYLGKEIIEHV
;
A
#
# COMPACT_ATOMS: atom_id res chain seq x y z
N ALA A 1 37.29 -5.21 27.43
CA ALA A 1 36.36 -6.32 27.44
C ALA A 1 35.14 -5.92 26.60
N LYS A 2 34.99 -6.51 25.37
CA LYS A 2 33.81 -6.35 24.54
C LYS A 2 32.70 -7.27 25.07
N GLN A 3 31.67 -6.74 25.69
CA GLN A 3 30.45 -7.51 25.99
C GLN A 3 29.70 -7.76 24.68
N GLY A 4 29.83 -8.97 24.14
CA GLY A 4 28.99 -9.44 23.04
C GLY A 4 27.57 -9.59 23.52
N VAL A 5 26.65 -8.81 22.96
CA VAL A 5 25.21 -9.01 23.15
C VAL A 5 24.83 -10.29 22.40
N ALA A 6 24.75 -11.40 23.12
CA ALA A 6 24.24 -12.65 22.58
C ALA A 6 22.72 -12.50 22.38
N PHE A 7 22.29 -12.33 21.12
CA PHE A 7 20.89 -12.38 20.75
C PHE A 7 20.40 -13.82 20.89
N ARG A 8 19.81 -14.16 22.05
CA ARG A 8 19.15 -15.45 22.22
C ARG A 8 17.84 -15.43 21.44
N LEU A 9 17.83 -16.07 20.28
CA LEU A 9 16.57 -16.40 19.57
C LEU A 9 15.86 -17.48 20.43
N THR A 10 14.96 -17.06 21.31
CA THR A 10 14.07 -17.98 22.01
C THR A 10 12.88 -18.26 21.10
N LEU A 11 12.65 -19.52 20.77
CA LEU A 11 11.45 -19.94 20.08
C LEU A 11 10.21 -19.55 20.93
N PRO A 12 9.15 -19.03 20.30
CA PRO A 12 7.94 -18.69 21.04
C PRO A 12 7.36 -19.91 21.73
N ASN A 13 6.86 -19.72 22.95
CA ASN A 13 6.16 -20.77 23.68
C ASN A 13 4.79 -21.08 23.01
N PRO A 14 4.11 -22.20 23.36
CA PRO A 14 2.85 -22.58 22.70
C PRO A 14 1.81 -21.45 22.69
N LYS A 15 1.58 -20.75 23.79
CA LYS A 15 0.62 -19.64 23.87
C LYS A 15 1.00 -18.47 22.95
N GLN A 16 2.28 -18.17 22.85
CA GLN A 16 2.77 -17.14 21.92
C GLN A 16 2.59 -17.56 20.47
N ARG A 17 2.76 -18.84 20.16
CA ARG A 17 2.49 -19.38 18.80
C ARG A 17 1.03 -19.22 18.42
N ASP A 18 0.11 -19.56 19.32
CA ASP A 18 -1.33 -19.42 19.07
C ASP A 18 -1.73 -17.96 18.83
N LEU A 19 -1.15 -17.02 19.57
CA LEU A 19 -1.37 -15.56 19.35
C LEU A 19 -0.81 -15.10 18.00
N ILE A 20 0.39 -15.56 17.62
CA ILE A 20 0.99 -15.24 16.33
C ILE A 20 0.12 -15.79 15.19
N GLU A 21 -0.31 -17.06 15.30
CA GLU A 21 -1.18 -17.70 14.30
C GLU A 21 -2.50 -16.93 14.13
N ALA A 22 -3.15 -16.56 15.23
CA ALA A 22 -4.37 -15.76 15.19
C ALA A 22 -4.15 -14.40 14.50
N LYS A 23 -3.02 -13.72 14.78
CA LYS A 23 -2.69 -12.44 14.13
C LYS A 23 -2.40 -12.63 12.64
N VAL A 24 -1.72 -13.70 12.26
CA VAL A 24 -1.50 -14.04 10.84
C VAL A 24 -2.83 -14.27 10.13
N ASP A 25 -3.76 -15.02 10.73
CA ASP A 25 -5.08 -15.27 10.15
C ASP A 25 -5.90 -13.99 10.00
N GLU A 26 -5.85 -13.10 10.99
CA GLU A 26 -6.48 -11.78 10.93
C GLU A 26 -5.93 -10.96 9.75
N LEU A 27 -4.60 -10.82 9.65
CA LEU A 27 -3.93 -10.02 8.62
C LEU A 27 -4.15 -10.59 7.21
N LEU A 28 -4.02 -11.91 7.04
CA LEU A 28 -4.32 -12.56 5.78
C LEU A 28 -5.81 -12.44 5.41
N GLY A 29 -6.69 -12.45 6.42
CA GLY A 29 -8.11 -12.19 6.26
C GLY A 29 -8.38 -10.79 5.70
N PHE A 30 -7.71 -9.80 6.25
CA PHE A 30 -7.86 -8.42 5.80
C PHE A 30 -7.50 -8.22 4.33
N VAL A 31 -6.44 -8.89 3.85
CA VAL A 31 -5.99 -8.80 2.45
C VAL A 31 -6.57 -9.90 1.53
N ASN A 32 -7.52 -10.71 2.03
CA ASN A 32 -8.17 -11.81 1.31
C ASN A 32 -7.19 -12.88 0.79
N LEU A 33 -6.19 -13.25 1.59
CA LEU A 33 -5.18 -14.26 1.26
C LEU A 33 -5.17 -15.47 2.21
N GLN A 34 -6.24 -15.74 2.99
CA GLN A 34 -6.30 -16.86 3.93
C GLN A 34 -6.00 -18.21 3.26
N ALA A 35 -6.53 -18.43 2.05
CA ALA A 35 -6.30 -19.65 1.29
C ALA A 35 -4.82 -19.87 0.89
N ALA A 36 -4.01 -18.82 0.94
CA ALA A 36 -2.60 -18.86 0.61
C ALA A 36 -1.67 -18.99 1.82
N LYS A 37 -2.20 -19.10 3.05
CA LYS A 37 -1.44 -19.10 4.32
C LYS A 37 -0.22 -20.01 4.32
N HIS A 38 -0.33 -21.20 3.72
CA HIS A 38 0.73 -22.20 3.72
C HIS A 38 1.52 -22.28 2.41
N ARG A 39 1.30 -21.35 1.49
CA ARG A 39 2.05 -21.27 0.23
C ARG A 39 3.32 -20.44 0.40
N MET A 40 4.33 -20.74 -0.38
CA MET A 40 5.52 -19.90 -0.46
C MET A 40 5.17 -18.58 -1.16
N VAL A 41 5.71 -17.46 -0.68
CA VAL A 41 5.45 -16.14 -1.27
C VAL A 41 5.86 -16.09 -2.76
N SER A 42 6.94 -16.80 -3.12
CA SER A 42 7.41 -16.92 -4.52
C SER A 42 6.43 -17.62 -5.47
N GLU A 43 5.44 -18.33 -4.95
CA GLU A 43 4.39 -19.00 -5.74
C GLU A 43 3.14 -18.12 -5.94
N LEU A 44 3.12 -16.96 -5.29
CA LEU A 44 2.01 -16.02 -5.39
C LEU A 44 2.19 -15.12 -6.62
N SER A 45 1.07 -14.65 -7.17
CA SER A 45 1.11 -13.59 -8.19
C SER A 45 1.69 -12.30 -7.61
N HIS A 46 2.20 -11.41 -8.48
CA HIS A 46 2.79 -10.14 -8.05
C HIS A 46 1.83 -9.30 -7.21
N GLY A 47 0.56 -9.23 -7.59
CA GLY A 47 -0.45 -8.54 -6.79
C GLY A 47 -0.67 -9.18 -5.41
N SER A 48 -0.65 -10.51 -5.33
CA SER A 48 -0.75 -11.21 -4.03
C SER A 48 0.50 -11.00 -3.17
N GLN A 49 1.69 -10.96 -3.77
CA GLN A 49 2.92 -10.61 -3.04
C GLN A 49 2.84 -9.20 -2.47
N ARG A 50 2.36 -8.22 -3.24
CA ARG A 50 2.14 -6.85 -2.78
C ARG A 50 1.15 -6.78 -1.61
N LEU A 51 0.08 -7.57 -1.65
CA LEU A 51 -0.87 -7.67 -0.54
C LEU A 51 -0.24 -8.29 0.72
N VAL A 52 0.67 -9.26 0.59
CA VAL A 52 1.44 -9.80 1.72
C VAL A 52 2.34 -8.71 2.33
N GLU A 53 3.03 -7.91 1.52
CA GLU A 53 3.86 -6.79 2.00
C GLU A 53 3.03 -5.78 2.80
N ILE A 54 1.83 -5.43 2.31
CA ILE A 54 0.90 -4.57 3.05
C ILE A 54 0.49 -5.24 4.36
N ALA A 55 0.09 -6.52 4.36
CA ALA A 55 -0.28 -7.25 5.57
C ALA A 55 0.87 -7.29 6.60
N MET A 56 2.11 -7.48 6.14
CA MET A 56 3.30 -7.43 7.00
C MET A 56 3.48 -6.05 7.65
N SER A 57 3.24 -4.96 6.91
CA SER A 57 3.33 -3.62 7.47
C SER A 57 2.32 -3.36 8.59
N LEU A 58 1.15 -4.02 8.52
CA LEU A 58 0.10 -3.91 9.54
C LEU A 58 0.41 -4.70 10.83
N SER A 59 1.36 -5.63 10.80
CA SER A 59 1.70 -6.46 11.97
C SER A 59 2.21 -5.68 13.17
N THR A 60 2.71 -4.46 12.95
CA THR A 60 3.19 -3.54 13.98
C THR A 60 2.13 -2.56 14.49
N GLU A 61 0.88 -2.70 14.04
CA GLU A 61 -0.25 -1.82 14.39
C GLU A 61 0.07 -0.33 14.17
N PRO A 62 0.51 0.06 12.97
CA PRO A 62 0.94 1.42 12.68
C PRO A 62 -0.24 2.39 12.68
N LYS A 63 0.05 3.69 12.85
CA LYS A 63 -0.91 4.78 12.61
C LYS A 63 -0.80 5.37 11.20
N LEU A 64 0.34 5.16 10.57
CA LEU A 64 0.70 5.64 9.24
C LEU A 64 1.36 4.51 8.46
N VAL A 65 0.89 4.27 7.24
CA VAL A 65 1.50 3.34 6.28
C VAL A 65 2.05 4.14 5.12
N LEU A 66 3.30 3.85 4.74
CA LEU A 66 3.97 4.46 3.59
C LEU A 66 4.09 3.40 2.48
N LEU A 67 3.59 3.71 1.29
CA LEU A 67 3.62 2.82 0.14
C LEU A 67 4.30 3.53 -1.03
N ASP A 68 5.34 2.91 -1.56
CA ASP A 68 6.07 3.42 -2.72
C ASP A 68 5.69 2.58 -3.94
N GLU A 69 5.07 3.22 -4.93
CA GLU A 69 4.56 2.62 -6.18
C GLU A 69 3.86 1.26 -5.98
N PRO A 70 2.82 1.18 -5.11
CA PRO A 70 2.22 -0.10 -4.75
C PRO A 70 1.55 -0.83 -5.93
N MET A 71 1.28 -0.14 -7.04
CA MET A 71 0.67 -0.71 -8.25
C MET A 71 1.68 -1.02 -9.36
N ALA A 72 2.98 -0.76 -9.15
CA ALA A 72 3.98 -0.97 -10.20
C ALA A 72 4.03 -2.43 -10.68
N GLY A 73 3.95 -2.63 -12.00
CA GLY A 73 4.03 -3.95 -12.62
C GLY A 73 2.82 -4.86 -12.44
N LEU A 74 1.72 -4.37 -11.85
CA LEU A 74 0.51 -5.15 -11.65
C LEU A 74 -0.40 -5.13 -12.89
N ALA A 75 -1.06 -6.26 -13.16
CA ALA A 75 -2.18 -6.30 -14.10
C ALA A 75 -3.40 -5.53 -13.54
N GLU A 76 -4.30 -5.08 -14.41
CA GLU A 76 -5.46 -4.26 -14.03
C GLU A 76 -6.31 -4.89 -12.90
N ALA A 77 -6.59 -6.19 -13.01
CA ALA A 77 -7.34 -6.92 -11.98
C ALA A 77 -6.60 -7.01 -10.63
N GLU A 78 -5.27 -7.04 -10.63
CA GLU A 78 -4.45 -7.04 -9.42
C GLU A 78 -4.40 -5.64 -8.81
N THR A 79 -4.24 -4.61 -9.65
CA THR A 79 -4.31 -3.20 -9.24
C THR A 79 -5.63 -2.89 -8.54
N ALA A 80 -6.76 -3.32 -9.10
CA ALA A 80 -8.06 -3.13 -8.47
C ALA A 80 -8.15 -3.75 -7.05
N ARG A 81 -7.55 -4.93 -6.86
CA ARG A 81 -7.51 -5.59 -5.53
C ARG A 81 -6.64 -4.82 -4.55
N VAL A 82 -5.46 -4.34 -4.97
CA VAL A 82 -4.58 -3.56 -4.11
C VAL A 82 -5.22 -2.23 -3.74
N ILE A 83 -5.88 -1.53 -4.69
CA ILE A 83 -6.65 -0.31 -4.43
C ILE A 83 -7.73 -0.54 -3.37
N ALA A 84 -8.49 -1.63 -3.49
CA ALA A 84 -9.55 -1.97 -2.54
C ALA A 84 -8.98 -2.16 -1.12
N VAL A 85 -7.85 -2.87 -0.98
CA VAL A 85 -7.19 -3.06 0.31
C VAL A 85 -6.68 -1.73 0.86
N ILE A 86 -6.03 -0.88 0.06
CA ILE A 86 -5.54 0.44 0.52
C ILE A 86 -6.70 1.32 0.99
N ARG A 87 -7.84 1.30 0.30
CA ARG A 87 -9.04 1.99 0.75
C ARG A 87 -9.54 1.46 2.09
N ASP A 88 -9.59 0.14 2.24
CA ASP A 88 -9.98 -0.52 3.50
C ASP A 88 -9.04 -0.19 4.67
N LEU A 89 -7.74 0.07 4.43
CA LEU A 89 -6.82 0.54 5.48
C LEU A 89 -7.32 1.85 6.11
N HIS A 90 -7.80 2.77 5.30
CA HIS A 90 -8.35 4.04 5.78
C HIS A 90 -9.75 3.86 6.36
N ASP A 91 -10.67 3.29 5.58
CA ASP A 91 -12.11 3.29 5.88
C ASP A 91 -12.47 2.39 7.07
N ARG A 92 -11.81 1.23 7.19
CA ARG A 92 -12.10 0.23 8.21
C ARG A 92 -11.15 0.27 9.41
N LEU A 93 -9.87 0.59 9.18
CA LEU A 93 -8.87 0.62 10.25
C LEU A 93 -8.53 2.04 10.71
N GLY A 94 -9.01 3.08 10.04
CA GLY A 94 -8.74 4.48 10.38
C GLY A 94 -7.26 4.89 10.22
N LEU A 95 -6.50 4.15 9.39
CA LEU A 95 -5.09 4.42 9.17
C LEU A 95 -4.90 5.62 8.24
N THR A 96 -3.85 6.38 8.48
CA THR A 96 -3.33 7.31 7.49
C THR A 96 -2.46 6.54 6.50
N VAL A 97 -2.73 6.70 5.21
CA VAL A 97 -1.90 6.10 4.15
C VAL A 97 -1.28 7.22 3.32
N LEU A 98 0.04 7.23 3.24
CA LEU A 98 0.78 8.04 2.27
C LEU A 98 1.33 7.11 1.19
N PHE A 99 0.97 7.35 -0.06
CA PHE A 99 1.50 6.57 -1.17
C PHE A 99 2.08 7.49 -2.25
N VAL A 100 3.14 7.02 -2.90
CA VAL A 100 3.74 7.66 -4.06
C VAL A 100 3.33 6.85 -5.29
N GLU A 101 2.80 7.53 -6.30
CA GLU A 101 2.35 6.92 -7.55
C GLU A 101 2.48 7.91 -8.70
N HIS A 102 2.74 7.39 -9.88
CA HIS A 102 2.79 8.15 -11.12
C HIS A 102 1.55 7.91 -12.00
N ASN A 103 0.72 6.92 -11.68
CA ASN A 103 -0.54 6.66 -12.37
C ASN A 103 -1.63 7.60 -11.84
N MET A 104 -1.87 8.70 -12.56
CA MET A 104 -2.82 9.74 -12.13
C MET A 104 -4.25 9.21 -11.98
N ARG A 105 -4.68 8.21 -12.75
CA ARG A 105 -6.02 7.62 -12.57
C ARG A 105 -6.16 6.98 -11.20
N VAL A 106 -5.15 6.24 -10.77
CA VAL A 106 -5.10 5.62 -9.43
C VAL A 106 -5.10 6.71 -8.37
N VAL A 107 -4.19 7.69 -8.49
CA VAL A 107 -4.05 8.78 -7.51
C VAL A 107 -5.37 9.53 -7.34
N LEU A 108 -5.99 9.97 -8.44
CA LEU A 108 -7.26 10.72 -8.40
C LEU A 108 -8.43 9.90 -7.84
N SER A 109 -8.40 8.58 -8.01
CA SER A 109 -9.47 7.69 -7.52
C SER A 109 -9.35 7.29 -6.05
N LEU A 110 -8.14 7.36 -5.49
CA LEU A 110 -7.84 6.81 -4.16
C LEU A 110 -7.50 7.88 -3.12
N ALA A 111 -6.80 8.95 -3.52
CA ALA A 111 -6.31 9.94 -2.59
C ALA A 111 -7.41 10.93 -2.13
N HIS A 112 -7.33 11.36 -0.86
CA HIS A 112 -8.13 12.47 -0.34
C HIS A 112 -7.43 13.82 -0.53
N ARG A 113 -6.08 13.82 -0.52
CA ARG A 113 -5.23 14.97 -0.75
C ARG A 113 -4.04 14.54 -1.59
N ILE A 114 -3.66 15.37 -2.53
CA ILE A 114 -2.58 15.09 -3.49
C ILE A 114 -1.56 16.21 -3.43
N THR A 115 -0.31 15.84 -3.32
CA THR A 115 0.85 16.74 -3.48
C THR A 115 1.59 16.34 -4.74
N VAL A 116 1.65 17.23 -5.72
CA VAL A 116 2.31 17.00 -6.99
C VAL A 116 3.70 17.62 -6.96
N LEU A 117 4.70 16.80 -7.26
CA LEU A 117 6.10 17.24 -7.36
C LEU A 117 6.57 17.18 -8.82
N ASP A 118 7.23 18.22 -9.28
CA ASP A 118 7.98 18.22 -10.54
C ASP A 118 9.44 18.58 -10.27
N ARG A 119 10.37 17.73 -10.72
CA ARG A 119 11.83 17.91 -10.55
C ARG A 119 12.24 18.26 -9.11
N GLY A 120 11.60 17.61 -8.14
CA GLY A 120 11.88 17.80 -6.71
C GLY A 120 11.29 19.08 -6.11
N ARG A 121 10.41 19.79 -6.84
CA ARG A 121 9.74 21.01 -6.36
C ARG A 121 8.24 20.78 -6.29
N LEU A 122 7.60 21.41 -5.32
CA LEU A 122 6.15 21.42 -5.21
C LEU A 122 5.56 22.16 -6.42
N LEU A 123 4.75 21.45 -7.21
CA LEU A 123 4.03 22.01 -8.35
C LEU A 123 2.60 22.41 -7.95
N ALA A 124 1.88 21.52 -7.25
CA ALA A 124 0.52 21.77 -6.79
C ALA A 124 0.21 20.91 -5.57
N GLU A 125 -0.77 21.36 -4.78
CA GLU A 125 -1.33 20.58 -3.67
C GLU A 125 -2.82 20.87 -3.55
N GLY A 126 -3.65 19.83 -3.36
CA GLY A 126 -5.10 20.00 -3.23
C GLY A 126 -5.87 18.69 -3.20
N SER A 127 -7.17 18.79 -3.29
CA SER A 127 -8.09 17.67 -3.51
C SER A 127 -7.93 17.07 -4.91
N PRO A 128 -8.39 15.83 -5.15
CA PRO A 128 -8.37 15.24 -6.49
C PRO A 128 -8.99 16.12 -7.57
N SER A 129 -10.11 16.80 -7.28
CA SER A 129 -10.79 17.69 -8.22
C SER A 129 -9.97 18.95 -8.55
N GLU A 130 -9.31 19.56 -7.56
CA GLU A 130 -8.44 20.71 -7.76
C GLU A 130 -7.22 20.33 -8.58
N ILE A 131 -6.62 19.19 -8.30
CA ILE A 131 -5.44 18.69 -9.04
C ILE A 131 -5.80 18.32 -10.48
N ALA A 132 -6.94 17.67 -10.72
CA ALA A 132 -7.41 17.35 -12.07
C ALA A 132 -7.72 18.59 -12.91
N ALA A 133 -8.13 19.69 -12.28
CA ALA A 133 -8.41 20.97 -12.95
C ALA A 133 -7.17 21.87 -13.12
N ASN A 134 -6.03 21.52 -12.52
CA ASN A 134 -4.82 22.35 -12.54
C ASN A 134 -4.07 22.22 -13.86
N ASP A 135 -3.98 23.31 -14.62
CA ASP A 135 -3.36 23.31 -15.95
C ASP A 135 -1.85 22.96 -15.93
N ALA A 136 -1.12 23.39 -14.90
CA ALA A 136 0.30 23.03 -14.77
C ALA A 136 0.50 21.53 -14.53
N VAL A 137 -0.39 20.89 -13.75
CA VAL A 137 -0.37 19.44 -13.55
C VAL A 137 -0.76 18.70 -14.83
N ARG A 138 -1.76 19.21 -15.56
CA ARG A 138 -2.19 18.64 -16.84
C ARG A 138 -1.07 18.69 -17.87
N GLU A 139 -0.35 19.79 -17.96
CA GLU A 139 0.80 19.94 -18.86
C GLU A 139 1.95 18.97 -18.48
N ALA A 140 2.26 18.84 -17.19
CA ALA A 140 3.37 18.03 -16.71
C ALA A 140 3.10 16.51 -16.75
N TYR A 141 1.87 16.06 -16.47
CA TYR A 141 1.56 14.66 -16.22
C TYR A 141 0.46 14.05 -17.08
N LEU A 142 -0.53 14.84 -17.48
CA LEU A 142 -1.70 14.27 -18.11
C LEU A 142 -1.63 14.25 -19.63
N GLY A 143 -0.73 15.00 -20.24
CA GLY A 143 -0.65 15.07 -21.70
C GLY A 143 -2.00 15.32 -22.35
N LYS A 144 -2.09 15.31 -23.68
CA LYS A 144 -3.36 15.54 -24.41
C LYS A 144 -4.33 14.36 -24.38
N GLU A 145 -3.92 13.16 -23.89
CA GLU A 145 -4.70 11.91 -24.02
C GLU A 145 -5.76 11.67 -22.94
N ILE A 146 -5.77 12.43 -21.82
CA ILE A 146 -6.73 12.17 -20.72
C ILE A 146 -7.99 13.04 -20.82
N ILE A 147 -8.05 13.97 -21.77
CA ILE A 147 -9.19 14.91 -21.91
C ILE A 147 -10.45 14.24 -22.51
N GLU A 148 -10.37 13.05 -23.10
CA GLU A 148 -11.47 12.43 -23.83
C GLU A 148 -12.32 11.41 -23.03
N HIS A 149 -11.99 11.11 -21.75
CA HIS A 149 -12.68 10.06 -21.01
C HIS A 149 -13.05 10.43 -19.55
N VAL A 150 -13.31 11.69 -19.25
CA VAL A 150 -13.92 12.11 -17.97
C VAL A 150 -15.27 12.73 -18.21
#